data_604e04c39f3a4b7b51c43ef04d7ee8d2
#
_entry.id   604e04c39f3a4b7b51c43ef04d7ee8d2
#
_cell.length_a   1.000
_cell.length_b   1.000
_cell.length_c   1.000
_cell.angle_alpha   90.00
_cell.angle_beta   90.00
_cell.angle_gamma   90.00
#
_symmetry.space_group_name_H-M   'P 1'
#
loop_
_entity.id
_entity.type
_entity.pdbx_description
1 polymer ?
#
loop_
_entity_poly.entity_id
_entity_poly.type
_entity_poly.pdbx_seq_one_letter_code
_entity_poly.pdbx_strand_id
1 'polypeptide(L)'
;MIPHTDIRALGWVAQLPPGARPYALLMRLDRPIGSWLLFLPGLWAFAMAAPGWGSGLWLALLFAIGSVVMRGAGCVVNDLWDRDLDRQVTRTAGRPLASGAVRPRQALAFLALLLAIGLAILLQLNPFCWLLGVVSLVPVALYPLAKRVTDFPQAVLGLTFSWAAPMGYAAATGHLDAPGLLLYAAAFLWILGYDTIYAHQDREDDALVGIRSTARFFAERTRPALIVFYGGMLALLLAAGAMAGMGWLFYPALLPAALLLLRQIRALDIHDPALCLALFRSNREVGLLVALAFLAGRL
;
A
#
# COMPACT_ATOMS: atom_id res chain seq x y z
N MET A 1 10.02 21.55 22.62
CA MET A 1 9.55 20.91 21.37
C MET A 1 9.80 19.41 21.49
N ILE A 2 8.77 18.57 21.38
CA ILE A 2 8.95 17.12 21.28
C ILE A 2 9.56 16.90 19.90
N PRO A 3 10.72 16.21 19.78
CA PRO A 3 11.31 15.96 18.47
C PRO A 3 10.30 15.18 17.61
N HIS A 4 9.98 15.73 16.44
CA HIS A 4 9.07 15.08 15.50
C HIS A 4 9.79 13.83 14.94
N THR A 5 9.51 12.66 15.53
CA THR A 5 10.06 11.39 15.07
C THR A 5 8.99 10.59 14.36
N ASP A 6 9.38 9.88 13.30
CA ASP A 6 8.48 8.99 12.58
C ASP A 6 8.29 7.63 13.30
N ILE A 7 8.98 7.39 14.42
CA ILE A 7 8.86 6.18 15.26
C ILE A 7 7.82 6.40 16.35
N ARG A 8 6.89 5.46 16.51
CA ARG A 8 5.95 5.48 17.64
C ARG A 8 6.62 4.88 18.88
N ALA A 9 6.82 5.72 19.90
CA ALA A 9 7.39 5.29 21.17
C ALA A 9 6.44 4.42 22.01
N LEU A 10 5.13 4.45 21.73
CA LEU A 10 4.07 3.75 22.45
C LEU A 10 3.41 2.66 21.58
N GLY A 11 2.85 1.66 22.22
CA GLY A 11 2.14 0.55 21.57
C GLY A 11 2.80 -0.80 21.83
N TRP A 12 2.28 -1.87 21.21
CA TRP A 12 2.74 -3.25 21.43
C TRP A 12 4.21 -3.47 21.02
N VAL A 13 4.69 -2.75 19.99
CA VAL A 13 6.11 -2.85 19.56
C VAL A 13 7.06 -2.35 20.65
N ALA A 14 6.65 -1.37 21.46
CA ALA A 14 7.45 -0.86 22.57
C ALA A 14 7.62 -1.91 23.69
N GLN A 15 6.73 -2.88 23.78
CA GLN A 15 6.75 -3.97 24.79
C GLN A 15 7.58 -5.17 24.34
N LEU A 16 8.06 -5.20 23.10
CA LEU A 16 8.90 -6.27 22.59
C LEU A 16 10.27 -6.30 23.30
N PRO A 17 10.87 -7.50 23.44
CA PRO A 17 12.23 -7.63 23.95
C PRO A 17 13.22 -6.74 23.17
N PRO A 18 14.28 -6.20 23.84
CA PRO A 18 15.24 -5.28 23.22
C PRO A 18 15.85 -5.80 21.92
N GLY A 19 16.07 -7.12 21.80
CA GLY A 19 16.62 -7.74 20.59
C GLY A 19 15.64 -7.80 19.40
N ALA A 20 14.33 -7.89 19.64
CA ALA A 20 13.29 -8.00 18.59
C ALA A 20 12.76 -6.63 18.15
N ARG A 21 12.70 -5.67 19.07
CA ARG A 21 12.12 -4.34 18.86
C ARG A 21 12.71 -3.59 17.65
N PRO A 22 14.04 -3.53 17.45
CA PRO A 22 14.61 -2.83 16.30
C PRO A 22 14.17 -3.43 14.95
N TYR A 23 13.98 -4.75 14.85
CA TYR A 23 13.52 -5.41 13.63
C TYR A 23 12.02 -5.14 13.37
N ALA A 24 11.20 -5.11 14.41
CA ALA A 24 9.80 -4.72 14.29
C ALA A 24 9.64 -3.26 13.82
N LEU A 25 10.49 -2.35 14.34
CA LEU A 25 10.55 -0.95 13.88
C LEU A 25 11.06 -0.84 12.44
N LEU A 26 12.04 -1.65 12.05
CA LEU A 26 12.58 -1.70 10.70
C LEU A 26 11.49 -2.11 9.68
N MET A 27 10.60 -3.05 10.05
CA MET A 27 9.42 -3.43 9.27
C MET A 27 8.25 -2.44 9.37
N ARG A 28 8.35 -1.37 10.17
CA ARG A 28 7.24 -0.42 10.42
C ARG A 28 6.00 -1.06 11.05
N LEU A 29 6.16 -2.08 11.91
CA LEU A 29 5.04 -2.74 12.59
C LEU A 29 4.37 -1.84 13.65
N ASP A 30 5.05 -0.78 14.09
CA ASP A 30 4.50 0.31 14.91
C ASP A 30 3.43 1.15 14.20
N ARG A 31 3.40 1.09 12.85
CA ARG A 31 2.46 1.83 11.98
C ARG A 31 2.05 0.98 10.78
N PRO A 32 1.18 -0.03 10.98
CA PRO A 32 0.90 -1.08 10.00
C PRO A 32 0.04 -0.63 8.82
N ILE A 33 -0.31 0.66 8.69
CA ILE A 33 -1.19 1.16 7.62
C ILE A 33 -0.69 0.77 6.23
N GLY A 34 0.64 0.84 5.97
CA GLY A 34 1.20 0.46 4.69
C GLY A 34 1.01 -1.03 4.34
N SER A 35 1.03 -1.92 5.34
CA SER A 35 0.72 -3.35 5.14
C SER A 35 -0.76 -3.58 4.83
N TRP A 36 -1.66 -2.82 5.48
CA TRP A 36 -3.09 -2.84 5.13
C TRP A 36 -3.33 -2.40 3.69
N LEU A 37 -2.75 -1.27 3.29
CA LEU A 37 -2.95 -0.71 1.94
C LEU A 37 -2.35 -1.60 0.84
N LEU A 38 -1.29 -2.36 1.14
CA LEU A 38 -0.74 -3.38 0.24
C LEU A 38 -1.64 -4.63 0.16
N PHE A 39 -2.27 -5.04 1.27
CA PHE A 39 -3.11 -6.23 1.37
C PHE A 39 -4.48 -6.07 0.69
N LEU A 40 -5.11 -4.90 0.85
CA LEU A 40 -6.51 -4.68 0.52
C LEU A 40 -6.86 -4.93 -0.96
N PRO A 41 -6.05 -4.55 -1.97
CA PRO A 41 -6.35 -4.91 -3.36
C PRO A 41 -6.40 -6.43 -3.61
N GLY A 42 -5.56 -7.22 -2.92
CA GLY A 42 -5.64 -8.67 -2.94
C GLY A 42 -6.92 -9.19 -2.30
N LEU A 43 -7.33 -8.59 -1.17
CA LEU A 43 -8.58 -8.94 -0.50
C LEU A 43 -9.80 -8.69 -1.41
N TRP A 44 -9.80 -7.59 -2.20
CA TRP A 44 -10.86 -7.35 -3.20
C TRP A 44 -10.94 -8.47 -4.23
N ALA A 45 -9.77 -8.94 -4.71
CA ALA A 45 -9.71 -10.02 -5.67
C ALA A 45 -10.29 -11.33 -5.10
N PHE A 46 -9.97 -11.68 -3.86
CA PHE A 46 -10.54 -12.89 -3.21
C PHE A 46 -12.03 -12.74 -2.94
N ALA A 47 -12.46 -11.58 -2.48
CA ALA A 47 -13.86 -11.28 -2.26
C ALA A 47 -14.66 -11.37 -3.55
N MET A 48 -14.08 -10.97 -4.70
CA MET A 48 -14.70 -11.03 -6.01
C MET A 48 -14.69 -12.45 -6.61
N ALA A 49 -13.53 -13.16 -6.58
CA ALA A 49 -13.30 -14.29 -7.48
C ALA A 49 -12.89 -15.61 -6.81
N ALA A 50 -12.73 -15.68 -5.47
CA ALA A 50 -12.35 -16.93 -4.84
C ALA A 50 -13.42 -18.03 -5.05
N PRO A 51 -13.06 -19.27 -5.41
CA PRO A 51 -14.02 -20.33 -5.75
C PRO A 51 -14.89 -20.78 -4.56
N GLY A 52 -14.48 -20.50 -3.34
CA GLY A 52 -15.23 -20.82 -2.12
C GLY A 52 -14.71 -20.06 -0.91
N TRP A 53 -15.45 -20.09 0.21
CA TRP A 53 -15.09 -19.38 1.43
C TRP A 53 -13.77 -19.87 2.04
N GLY A 54 -13.53 -21.20 2.04
CA GLY A 54 -12.30 -21.78 2.59
C GLY A 54 -11.06 -21.36 1.82
N SER A 55 -11.10 -21.42 0.48
CA SER A 55 -10.01 -20.97 -0.38
C SER A 55 -9.80 -19.46 -0.28
N GLY A 56 -10.88 -18.67 -0.22
CA GLY A 56 -10.79 -17.22 -0.04
C GLY A 56 -10.13 -16.83 1.29
N LEU A 57 -10.47 -17.49 2.39
CA LEU A 57 -9.85 -17.27 3.70
C LEU A 57 -8.38 -17.68 3.71
N TRP A 58 -8.04 -18.82 3.09
CA TRP A 58 -6.64 -19.26 2.97
C TRP A 58 -5.79 -18.27 2.19
N LEU A 59 -6.27 -17.82 1.03
CA LEU A 59 -5.59 -16.80 0.23
C LEU A 59 -5.46 -15.48 1.00
N ALA A 60 -6.52 -15.06 1.69
CA ALA A 60 -6.49 -13.85 2.51
C ALA A 60 -5.43 -13.95 3.63
N LEU A 61 -5.27 -15.11 4.27
CA LEU A 61 -4.23 -15.33 5.27
C LEU A 61 -2.82 -15.25 4.66
N LEU A 62 -2.58 -15.95 3.54
CA LEU A 62 -1.28 -15.92 2.85
C LEU A 62 -0.91 -14.49 2.41
N PHE A 63 -1.87 -13.75 1.84
CA PHE A 63 -1.64 -12.38 1.41
C PHE A 63 -1.50 -11.39 2.58
N ALA A 64 -2.19 -11.59 3.69
CA ALA A 64 -2.01 -10.78 4.90
C ALA A 64 -0.59 -10.93 5.44
N ILE A 65 -0.10 -12.18 5.59
CA ILE A 65 1.28 -12.44 6.01
C ILE A 65 2.27 -11.89 4.97
N GLY A 66 2.03 -12.19 3.67
CA GLY A 66 2.85 -11.71 2.57
C GLY A 66 2.96 -10.19 2.52
N SER A 67 1.85 -9.48 2.74
CA SER A 67 1.84 -8.00 2.74
C SER A 67 2.67 -7.42 3.90
N VAL A 68 2.59 -8.01 5.09
CA VAL A 68 3.43 -7.58 6.23
C VAL A 68 4.91 -7.83 5.93
N VAL A 69 5.23 -9.02 5.43
CA VAL A 69 6.61 -9.45 5.12
C VAL A 69 7.20 -8.60 3.98
N MET A 70 6.50 -8.48 2.86
CA MET A 70 7.00 -7.76 1.68
C MET A 70 7.02 -6.25 1.90
N ARG A 71 6.05 -5.69 2.64
CA ARG A 71 6.14 -4.29 3.07
C ARG A 71 7.35 -4.06 3.97
N GLY A 72 7.60 -4.99 4.91
CA GLY A 72 8.79 -4.98 5.76
C GLY A 72 10.07 -5.03 4.94
N ALA A 73 10.18 -5.95 3.98
CA ALA A 73 11.33 -6.06 3.08
C ALA A 73 11.59 -4.74 2.31
N GLY A 74 10.53 -4.13 1.75
CA GLY A 74 10.64 -2.82 1.10
C GLY A 74 11.14 -1.71 2.04
N CYS A 75 10.71 -1.70 3.31
CA CYS A 75 11.20 -0.75 4.30
C CYS A 75 12.68 -0.97 4.63
N VAL A 76 13.12 -2.23 4.74
CA VAL A 76 14.54 -2.57 4.98
C VAL A 76 15.42 -2.08 3.83
N VAL A 77 14.99 -2.34 2.57
CA VAL A 77 15.71 -1.86 1.37
C VAL A 77 15.81 -0.34 1.39
N ASN A 78 14.69 0.35 1.65
CA ASN A 78 14.68 1.82 1.70
C ASN A 78 15.60 2.37 2.80
N ASP A 79 15.55 1.82 4.01
CA ASP A 79 16.39 2.26 5.12
C ASP A 79 17.90 1.93 4.90
N LEU A 80 18.21 0.84 4.16
CA LEU A 80 19.60 0.54 3.75
C LEU A 80 20.10 1.57 2.74
N TRP A 81 19.24 1.95 1.77
CA TRP A 81 19.58 2.92 0.72
C TRP A 81 19.75 4.33 1.26
N ASP A 82 18.84 4.75 2.13
CA ASP A 82 18.78 6.11 2.66
C ASP A 82 19.53 6.28 3.98
N ARG A 83 20.25 5.27 4.49
CA ARG A 83 20.86 5.22 5.82
C ARG A 83 21.62 6.48 6.22
N ASP A 84 22.50 6.96 5.35
CA ASP A 84 23.40 8.07 5.66
C ASP A 84 22.67 9.43 5.53
N LEU A 85 21.63 9.51 4.71
CA LEU A 85 20.71 10.63 4.64
C LEU A 85 19.81 10.68 5.89
N ASP A 86 19.24 9.55 6.29
CA ASP A 86 18.39 9.43 7.48
C ASP A 86 19.06 9.88 8.77
N ARG A 87 20.38 9.72 8.88
CA ARG A 87 21.18 10.21 10.02
C ARG A 87 21.18 11.72 10.16
N GLN A 88 21.04 12.44 9.05
CA GLN A 88 21.13 13.89 9.00
C GLN A 88 19.76 14.57 9.22
N VAL A 89 18.67 13.82 9.15
CA VAL A 89 17.30 14.33 9.28
C VAL A 89 16.74 13.97 10.65
N THR A 90 16.40 14.97 11.45
CA THR A 90 15.91 14.79 12.83
C THR A 90 14.75 13.80 12.94
N ARG A 91 13.82 13.81 11.98
CA ARG A 91 12.68 12.90 11.94
C ARG A 91 13.06 11.43 11.80
N THR A 92 14.11 11.11 11.03
CA THR A 92 14.51 9.75 10.66
C THR A 92 15.76 9.25 11.35
N ALA A 93 16.51 10.12 12.04
CA ALA A 93 17.73 9.76 12.77
C ALA A 93 17.54 8.63 13.81
N GLY A 94 16.31 8.48 14.35
CA GLY A 94 15.93 7.40 15.25
C GLY A 94 15.68 6.04 14.59
N ARG A 95 15.66 5.93 13.25
CA ARG A 95 15.47 4.65 12.56
C ARG A 95 16.56 3.65 12.91
N PRO A 96 16.25 2.34 13.01
CA PRO A 96 17.21 1.34 13.50
C PRO A 96 18.55 1.29 12.76
N LEU A 97 18.56 1.51 11.45
CA LEU A 97 19.79 1.56 10.65
C LEU A 97 20.54 2.90 10.78
N ALA A 98 19.80 4.01 10.85
CA ALA A 98 20.38 5.34 11.00
C ALA A 98 21.02 5.52 12.39
N SER A 99 20.34 5.08 13.45
CA SER A 99 20.82 5.14 14.84
C SER A 99 21.92 4.11 15.16
N GLY A 100 22.13 3.11 14.29
CA GLY A 100 23.07 2.01 14.53
C GLY A 100 22.53 0.88 15.43
N ALA A 101 21.24 0.90 15.81
CA ALA A 101 20.61 -0.17 16.59
C ALA A 101 20.57 -1.51 15.82
N VAL A 102 20.58 -1.46 14.47
CA VAL A 102 20.77 -2.61 13.59
C VAL A 102 21.94 -2.33 12.65
N ARG A 103 22.88 -3.25 12.58
CA ARG A 103 24.02 -3.15 11.65
C ARG A 103 23.58 -3.49 10.23
N PRO A 104 24.20 -2.94 9.16
CA PRO A 104 23.83 -3.25 7.77
C PRO A 104 23.84 -4.75 7.44
N ARG A 105 24.83 -5.50 7.94
CA ARG A 105 24.90 -6.96 7.75
C ARG A 105 23.71 -7.69 8.38
N GLN A 106 23.26 -7.25 9.56
CA GLN A 106 22.07 -7.81 10.23
C GLN A 106 20.79 -7.46 9.45
N ALA A 107 20.68 -6.24 8.94
CA ALA A 107 19.56 -5.82 8.10
C ALA A 107 19.50 -6.62 6.78
N LEU A 108 20.66 -6.90 6.15
CA LEU A 108 20.73 -7.74 4.94
C LEU A 108 20.33 -9.20 5.23
N ALA A 109 20.78 -9.77 6.34
CA ALA A 109 20.37 -11.11 6.75
C ALA A 109 18.87 -11.17 7.05
N PHE A 110 18.33 -10.14 7.71
CA PHE A 110 16.91 -10.02 7.98
C PHE A 110 16.09 -9.84 6.68
N LEU A 111 16.57 -9.02 5.73
CA LEU A 111 15.97 -8.88 4.40
C LEU A 111 15.92 -10.23 3.66
N ALA A 112 17.03 -10.99 3.69
CA ALA A 112 17.07 -12.33 3.09
C ALA A 112 16.03 -13.28 3.70
N LEU A 113 15.84 -13.23 5.02
CA LEU A 113 14.80 -13.97 5.72
C LEU A 113 13.39 -13.56 5.26
N LEU A 114 13.11 -12.25 5.17
CA LEU A 114 11.81 -11.76 4.71
C LEU A 114 11.53 -12.18 3.26
N LEU A 115 12.52 -12.08 2.38
CA LEU A 115 12.39 -12.52 0.98
C LEU A 115 12.21 -14.03 0.88
N ALA A 116 12.86 -14.83 1.72
CA ALA A 116 12.67 -16.28 1.77
C ALA A 116 11.23 -16.65 2.22
N ILE A 117 10.69 -15.95 3.22
CA ILE A 117 9.28 -16.13 3.64
C ILE A 117 8.34 -15.72 2.50
N GLY A 118 8.59 -14.57 1.85
CA GLY A 118 7.79 -14.13 0.70
C GLY A 118 7.81 -15.14 -0.44
N LEU A 119 8.98 -15.71 -0.75
CA LEU A 119 9.12 -16.79 -1.73
C LEU A 119 8.37 -18.05 -1.32
N ALA A 120 8.46 -18.46 -0.05
CA ALA A 120 7.74 -19.63 0.46
C ALA A 120 6.21 -19.47 0.34
N ILE A 121 5.70 -18.24 0.53
CA ILE A 121 4.27 -17.92 0.29
C ILE A 121 3.97 -17.98 -1.20
N LEU A 122 4.79 -17.37 -2.06
CA LEU A 122 4.59 -17.36 -3.50
C LEU A 122 4.55 -18.79 -4.08
N LEU A 123 5.41 -19.68 -3.60
CA LEU A 123 5.47 -21.08 -4.05
C LEU A 123 4.23 -21.91 -3.66
N GLN A 124 3.42 -21.46 -2.73
CA GLN A 124 2.12 -22.08 -2.39
C GLN A 124 1.00 -21.67 -3.38
N LEU A 125 1.24 -20.65 -4.19
CA LEU A 125 0.30 -20.19 -5.21
C LEU A 125 0.50 -20.99 -6.53
N ASN A 126 -0.41 -20.78 -7.48
CA ASN A 126 -0.30 -21.43 -8.78
C ASN A 126 0.88 -20.87 -9.63
N PRO A 127 1.35 -21.62 -10.66
CA PRO A 127 2.50 -21.21 -11.48
C PRO A 127 2.34 -19.86 -12.19
N PHE A 128 1.11 -19.46 -12.53
CA PHE A 128 0.88 -18.14 -13.11
C PHE A 128 1.21 -17.01 -12.14
N CYS A 129 0.94 -17.21 -10.85
CA CYS A 129 1.37 -16.27 -9.79
C CYS A 129 2.89 -16.18 -9.67
N TRP A 130 3.64 -17.27 -9.95
CA TRP A 130 5.11 -17.22 -9.95
C TRP A 130 5.62 -16.28 -11.04
N LEU A 131 5.04 -16.37 -12.25
CA LEU A 131 5.34 -15.42 -13.32
C LEU A 131 5.03 -13.99 -12.91
N LEU A 132 3.84 -13.73 -12.36
CA LEU A 132 3.46 -12.41 -11.87
C LEU A 132 4.39 -11.90 -10.76
N GLY A 133 4.88 -12.80 -9.90
CA GLY A 133 5.87 -12.49 -8.88
C GLY A 133 7.19 -11.98 -9.47
N VAL A 134 7.68 -12.64 -10.52
CA VAL A 134 8.89 -12.20 -11.24
C VAL A 134 8.65 -10.85 -11.93
N VAL A 135 7.52 -10.69 -12.62
CA VAL A 135 7.18 -9.43 -13.32
C VAL A 135 7.02 -8.26 -12.34
N SER A 136 6.55 -8.52 -11.11
CA SER A 136 6.42 -7.48 -10.07
C SER A 136 7.75 -6.86 -9.66
N LEU A 137 8.88 -7.52 -9.89
CA LEU A 137 10.20 -6.98 -9.60
C LEU A 137 10.53 -5.75 -10.45
N VAL A 138 9.92 -5.62 -11.63
CA VAL A 138 10.14 -4.46 -12.53
C VAL A 138 9.68 -3.15 -11.87
N PRO A 139 8.40 -2.98 -11.47
CA PRO A 139 7.97 -1.75 -10.80
C PRO A 139 8.65 -1.54 -9.44
N VAL A 140 8.99 -2.61 -8.70
CA VAL A 140 9.74 -2.52 -7.45
C VAL A 140 11.14 -1.96 -7.68
N ALA A 141 11.85 -2.40 -8.73
CA ALA A 141 13.19 -1.89 -9.07
C ALA A 141 13.16 -0.44 -9.60
N LEU A 142 12.08 -0.05 -10.29
CA LEU A 142 11.93 1.31 -10.83
C LEU A 142 11.54 2.34 -9.74
N TYR A 143 10.93 1.91 -8.65
CA TYR A 143 10.40 2.81 -7.62
C TYR A 143 11.45 3.77 -7.01
N PRO A 144 12.67 3.33 -6.60
CA PRO A 144 13.68 4.25 -6.05
C PRO A 144 14.14 5.33 -7.05
N LEU A 145 14.11 5.01 -8.34
CA LEU A 145 14.50 5.95 -9.42
C LEU A 145 13.40 6.99 -9.68
N ALA A 146 12.14 6.64 -9.45
CA ALA A 146 10.99 7.47 -9.80
C ALA A 146 11.06 8.87 -9.18
N LYS A 147 11.43 8.98 -7.91
CA LYS A 147 11.55 10.26 -7.18
C LYS A 147 12.56 11.24 -7.81
N ARG A 148 13.49 10.75 -8.61
CA ARG A 148 14.57 11.53 -9.23
C ARG A 148 14.27 11.92 -10.68
N VAL A 149 13.38 11.16 -11.36
CA VAL A 149 13.17 11.29 -12.82
C VAL A 149 11.78 11.79 -13.18
N THR A 150 10.77 11.64 -12.32
CA THR A 150 9.38 12.01 -12.65
C THR A 150 8.72 12.85 -11.57
N ASP A 151 7.74 13.68 -11.97
CA ASP A 151 6.86 14.40 -11.05
C ASP A 151 5.75 13.50 -10.46
N PHE A 152 5.67 12.25 -10.92
CA PHE A 152 4.67 11.26 -10.53
C PHE A 152 5.28 10.00 -9.88
N PRO A 153 6.15 10.10 -8.85
CA PRO A 153 6.67 8.92 -8.15
C PRO A 153 5.55 8.10 -7.50
N GLN A 154 4.43 8.74 -7.12
CA GLN A 154 3.24 8.09 -6.59
C GLN A 154 2.57 7.16 -7.60
N ALA A 155 2.71 7.40 -8.90
CA ALA A 155 2.22 6.49 -9.93
C ALA A 155 3.03 5.18 -9.96
N VAL A 156 4.35 5.25 -9.80
CA VAL A 156 5.20 4.05 -9.72
C VAL A 156 4.92 3.26 -8.44
N LEU A 157 4.71 3.96 -7.31
CA LEU A 157 4.24 3.33 -6.08
C LEU A 157 2.86 2.66 -6.29
N GLY A 158 1.94 3.39 -6.97
CA GLY A 158 0.61 2.89 -7.32
C GLY A 158 0.68 1.59 -8.09
N LEU A 159 1.49 1.51 -9.14
CA LEU A 159 1.71 0.27 -9.91
C LEU A 159 2.23 -0.87 -9.03
N THR A 160 3.13 -0.57 -8.10
CA THR A 160 3.74 -1.56 -7.21
C THR A 160 2.74 -2.08 -6.16
N PHE A 161 2.02 -1.19 -5.49
CA PHE A 161 1.12 -1.56 -4.40
C PHE A 161 -0.20 -2.17 -4.90
N SER A 162 -0.71 -1.73 -6.05
CA SER A 162 -1.89 -2.34 -6.67
C SER A 162 -1.65 -3.74 -7.21
N TRP A 163 -0.37 -4.18 -7.31
CA TRP A 163 0.00 -5.51 -7.82
C TRP A 163 -0.63 -6.66 -7.04
N ALA A 164 -1.02 -6.42 -5.77
CA ALA A 164 -1.76 -7.40 -5.00
C ALA A 164 -3.12 -7.78 -5.62
N ALA A 165 -3.74 -6.89 -6.43
CA ALA A 165 -5.00 -7.18 -7.11
C ALA A 165 -4.86 -8.23 -8.22
N PRO A 166 -4.00 -8.06 -9.25
CA PRO A 166 -3.80 -9.08 -10.29
C PRO A 166 -3.20 -10.37 -9.73
N MET A 167 -2.29 -10.27 -8.75
CA MET A 167 -1.73 -11.43 -8.07
C MET A 167 -2.81 -12.22 -7.33
N GLY A 168 -3.68 -11.53 -6.58
CA GLY A 168 -4.78 -12.14 -5.85
C GLY A 168 -5.84 -12.73 -6.76
N TYR A 169 -6.17 -12.04 -7.86
CA TYR A 169 -7.10 -12.55 -8.86
C TYR A 169 -6.56 -13.82 -9.51
N ALA A 170 -5.31 -13.81 -9.95
CA ALA A 170 -4.64 -14.97 -10.51
C ALA A 170 -4.52 -16.13 -9.50
N ALA A 171 -4.30 -15.84 -8.22
CA ALA A 171 -4.26 -16.85 -7.17
C ALA A 171 -5.63 -17.55 -6.98
N ALA A 172 -6.73 -16.79 -7.15
CA ALA A 172 -8.08 -17.30 -7.01
C ALA A 172 -8.58 -18.05 -8.26
N THR A 173 -8.19 -17.63 -9.48
CA THR A 173 -8.76 -18.10 -10.74
C THR A 173 -7.80 -18.91 -11.60
N GLY A 174 -6.50 -18.80 -11.37
CA GLY A 174 -5.46 -19.44 -12.20
C GLY A 174 -5.08 -18.65 -13.46
N HIS A 175 -5.71 -17.52 -13.75
CA HIS A 175 -5.47 -16.67 -14.92
C HIS A 175 -5.69 -15.20 -14.61
N LEU A 176 -5.45 -14.32 -15.57
CA LEU A 176 -5.72 -12.88 -15.48
C LEU A 176 -6.47 -12.44 -16.73
N ASP A 177 -7.70 -11.99 -16.53
CA ASP A 177 -8.61 -11.51 -17.56
C ASP A 177 -9.11 -10.08 -17.27
N ALA A 178 -10.12 -9.62 -18.03
CA ALA A 178 -10.60 -8.25 -17.94
C ALA A 178 -11.07 -7.83 -16.53
N PRO A 179 -11.86 -8.61 -15.74
CA PRO A 179 -12.20 -8.27 -14.37
C PRO A 179 -10.98 -8.03 -13.48
N GLY A 180 -9.97 -8.90 -13.55
CA GLY A 180 -8.73 -8.77 -12.77
C GLY A 180 -7.90 -7.55 -13.17
N LEU A 181 -7.85 -7.21 -14.47
CA LEU A 181 -7.16 -6.02 -14.97
C LEU A 181 -7.88 -4.74 -14.58
N LEU A 182 -9.22 -4.72 -14.61
CA LEU A 182 -10.03 -3.58 -14.15
C LEU A 182 -9.84 -3.35 -12.64
N LEU A 183 -9.77 -4.44 -11.86
CA LEU A 183 -9.50 -4.36 -10.43
C LEU A 183 -8.10 -3.78 -10.15
N TYR A 184 -7.10 -4.16 -10.94
CA TYR A 184 -5.75 -3.60 -10.88
C TYR A 184 -5.76 -2.10 -11.17
N ALA A 185 -6.43 -1.68 -12.25
CA ALA A 185 -6.53 -0.27 -12.62
C ALA A 185 -7.32 0.55 -11.56
N ALA A 186 -8.37 -0.02 -10.97
CA ALA A 186 -9.11 0.60 -9.88
C ALA A 186 -8.22 0.80 -8.64
N ALA A 187 -7.48 -0.23 -8.24
CA ALA A 187 -6.55 -0.15 -7.13
C ALA A 187 -5.42 0.87 -7.38
N PHE A 188 -4.91 0.93 -8.62
CA PHE A 188 -3.91 1.92 -9.01
C PHE A 188 -4.41 3.36 -8.81
N LEU A 189 -5.61 3.68 -9.31
CA LEU A 189 -6.19 5.03 -9.15
C LEU A 189 -6.45 5.36 -7.67
N TRP A 190 -6.92 4.41 -6.89
CA TRP A 190 -7.10 4.57 -5.45
C TRP A 190 -5.81 4.89 -4.74
N ILE A 191 -4.74 4.14 -5.04
CA ILE A 191 -3.42 4.32 -4.44
C ILE A 191 -2.83 5.67 -4.84
N LEU A 192 -2.92 6.03 -6.12
CA LEU A 192 -2.47 7.33 -6.62
C LEU A 192 -3.18 8.48 -5.88
N GLY A 193 -4.48 8.35 -5.62
CA GLY A 193 -5.25 9.35 -4.89
C GLY A 193 -4.79 9.50 -3.43
N TYR A 194 -4.79 8.41 -2.66
CA TYR A 194 -4.44 8.53 -1.24
C TYR A 194 -2.95 8.84 -1.00
N ASP A 195 -2.07 8.39 -1.89
CA ASP A 195 -0.64 8.68 -1.76
C ASP A 195 -0.32 10.13 -2.16
N THR A 196 -1.13 10.72 -3.06
CA THR A 196 -1.09 12.17 -3.31
C THR A 196 -1.49 12.97 -2.06
N ILE A 197 -2.54 12.55 -1.33
CA ILE A 197 -2.89 13.17 -0.04
C ILE A 197 -1.74 13.01 0.96
N TYR A 198 -1.17 11.81 1.05
CA TYR A 198 -0.05 11.53 1.96
C TYR A 198 1.17 12.41 1.66
N ALA A 199 1.50 12.62 0.39
CA ALA A 199 2.65 13.39 -0.04
C ALA A 199 2.57 14.89 0.35
N HIS A 200 1.39 15.42 0.71
CA HIS A 200 1.26 16.78 1.23
C HIS A 200 1.90 16.98 2.61
N GLN A 201 2.13 15.90 3.39
CA GLN A 201 2.79 15.99 4.68
C GLN A 201 4.24 16.48 4.58
N ASP A 202 4.94 16.06 3.52
CA ASP A 202 6.37 16.31 3.33
C ASP A 202 6.60 17.36 2.21
N ARG A 203 5.55 18.02 1.70
CA ARG A 203 5.59 18.91 0.54
C ARG A 203 6.63 20.04 0.68
N GLU A 204 6.73 20.63 1.86
CA GLU A 204 7.66 21.75 2.13
C GLU A 204 9.10 21.23 2.22
N ASP A 205 9.33 20.14 2.92
CA ASP A 205 10.65 19.50 3.03
C ASP A 205 11.12 18.97 1.67
N ASP A 206 10.23 18.33 0.89
CA ASP A 206 10.49 17.87 -0.47
C ASP A 206 10.89 19.02 -1.40
N ALA A 207 10.29 20.20 -1.20
CA ALA A 207 10.62 21.39 -1.98
C ALA A 207 12.05 21.88 -1.72
N LEU A 208 12.51 21.84 -0.46
CA LEU A 208 13.85 22.25 -0.05
C LEU A 208 14.96 21.35 -0.61
N VAL A 209 14.69 20.05 -0.71
CA VAL A 209 15.65 19.04 -1.22
C VAL A 209 15.48 18.74 -2.72
N GLY A 210 14.54 19.42 -3.42
CA GLY A 210 14.32 19.22 -4.85
C GLY A 210 13.63 17.92 -5.23
N ILE A 211 13.01 17.19 -4.27
CA ILE A 211 12.24 15.97 -4.53
C ILE A 211 10.94 16.32 -5.24
N ARG A 212 10.60 15.54 -6.27
CA ARG A 212 9.37 15.68 -7.06
C ARG A 212 8.26 14.82 -6.45
N SER A 213 7.01 15.31 -6.49
CA SER A 213 5.84 14.57 -6.03
C SER A 213 4.55 15.07 -6.68
N THR A 214 3.50 14.22 -6.71
CA THR A 214 2.17 14.62 -7.18
C THR A 214 1.57 15.72 -6.32
N ALA A 215 1.88 15.80 -5.02
CA ALA A 215 1.47 16.89 -4.15
C ALA A 215 2.04 18.25 -4.60
N ARG A 216 3.27 18.27 -5.08
CA ARG A 216 3.88 19.49 -5.66
C ARG A 216 3.32 19.79 -7.05
N PHE A 217 3.09 18.76 -7.87
CA PHE A 217 2.55 18.92 -9.22
C PHE A 217 1.12 19.44 -9.23
N PHE A 218 0.23 18.83 -8.43
CA PHE A 218 -1.18 19.25 -8.38
C PHE A 218 -1.40 20.48 -7.51
N ALA A 219 -0.66 20.62 -6.41
CA ALA A 219 -0.79 21.73 -5.47
C ALA A 219 -2.27 22.01 -5.12
N GLU A 220 -2.77 23.21 -5.40
CA GLU A 220 -4.16 23.60 -5.17
C GLU A 220 -5.18 22.81 -6.03
N ARG A 221 -4.72 22.14 -7.11
CA ARG A 221 -5.55 21.30 -7.97
C ARG A 221 -5.67 19.86 -7.46
N THR A 222 -5.18 19.56 -6.26
CA THR A 222 -5.27 18.20 -5.68
C THR A 222 -6.71 17.72 -5.55
N ARG A 223 -7.66 18.56 -5.13
CA ARG A 223 -9.09 18.16 -5.05
C ARG A 223 -9.67 17.72 -6.40
N PRO A 224 -9.55 18.49 -7.50
CA PRO A 224 -9.96 18.02 -8.83
C PRO A 224 -9.28 16.73 -9.26
N ALA A 225 -7.99 16.55 -8.99
CA ALA A 225 -7.27 15.31 -9.31
C ALA A 225 -7.85 14.11 -8.55
N LEU A 226 -8.17 14.27 -7.25
CA LEU A 226 -8.81 13.21 -6.46
C LEU A 226 -10.20 12.84 -6.96
N ILE A 227 -10.99 13.82 -7.46
CA ILE A 227 -12.29 13.54 -8.09
C ILE A 227 -12.10 12.60 -9.29
N VAL A 228 -11.10 12.86 -10.13
CA VAL A 228 -10.79 12.01 -11.29
C VAL A 228 -10.32 10.63 -10.84
N PHE A 229 -9.39 10.56 -9.87
CA PHE A 229 -8.83 9.29 -9.41
C PHE A 229 -9.87 8.42 -8.71
N TYR A 230 -10.60 8.96 -7.75
CA TYR A 230 -11.59 8.20 -6.99
C TYR A 230 -12.86 7.92 -7.81
N GLY A 231 -13.26 8.85 -8.68
CA GLY A 231 -14.34 8.61 -9.65
C GLY A 231 -13.99 7.51 -10.64
N GLY A 232 -12.76 7.55 -11.19
CA GLY A 232 -12.24 6.48 -12.05
C GLY A 232 -12.14 5.14 -11.34
N MET A 233 -11.63 5.12 -10.08
CA MET A 233 -11.64 3.91 -9.25
C MET A 233 -13.04 3.30 -9.14
N LEU A 234 -14.04 4.10 -8.75
CA LEU A 234 -15.41 3.61 -8.58
C LEU A 234 -16.01 3.10 -9.90
N ALA A 235 -15.78 3.81 -11.00
CA ALA A 235 -16.24 3.37 -12.33
C ALA A 235 -15.60 2.03 -12.73
N LEU A 236 -14.30 1.85 -12.49
CA LEU A 236 -13.58 0.60 -12.77
C LEU A 236 -14.02 -0.55 -11.86
N LEU A 237 -14.33 -0.28 -10.57
CA LEU A 237 -14.88 -1.29 -9.65
C LEU A 237 -16.28 -1.75 -10.11
N LEU A 238 -17.14 -0.80 -10.54
CA LEU A 238 -18.46 -1.13 -11.09
C LEU A 238 -18.34 -2.00 -12.35
N ALA A 239 -17.42 -1.64 -13.25
CA ALA A 239 -17.17 -2.42 -14.46
C ALA A 239 -16.60 -3.83 -14.13
N ALA A 240 -15.62 -3.91 -13.19
CA ALA A 240 -15.08 -5.18 -12.75
C ALA A 240 -16.13 -6.09 -12.14
N GLY A 241 -17.01 -5.55 -11.27
CA GLY A 241 -18.11 -6.28 -10.66
C GLY A 241 -19.13 -6.75 -11.68
N ALA A 242 -19.50 -5.91 -12.64
CA ALA A 242 -20.42 -6.28 -13.71
C ALA A 242 -19.85 -7.41 -14.59
N MET A 243 -18.57 -7.31 -15.00
CA MET A 243 -17.91 -8.35 -15.80
C MET A 243 -17.66 -9.64 -15.03
N ALA A 244 -17.47 -9.56 -13.71
CA ALA A 244 -17.35 -10.74 -12.83
C ALA A 244 -18.72 -11.34 -12.46
N GLY A 245 -19.83 -10.79 -12.94
CA GLY A 245 -21.18 -11.29 -12.66
C GLY A 245 -21.65 -11.08 -11.22
N MET A 246 -21.19 -10.01 -10.55
CA MET A 246 -21.61 -9.72 -9.18
C MET A 246 -23.12 -9.47 -9.09
N GLY A 247 -23.74 -10.03 -8.06
CA GLY A 247 -25.17 -9.83 -7.77
C GLY A 247 -25.50 -8.37 -7.46
N TRP A 248 -26.79 -8.03 -7.50
CA TRP A 248 -27.27 -6.65 -7.37
C TRP A 248 -26.86 -5.96 -6.07
N LEU A 249 -26.64 -6.72 -4.97
CA LEU A 249 -26.22 -6.18 -3.68
C LEU A 249 -24.83 -5.52 -3.72
N PHE A 250 -23.97 -5.90 -4.68
CA PHE A 250 -22.67 -5.28 -4.87
C PHE A 250 -22.77 -3.76 -5.07
N TYR A 251 -23.71 -3.32 -5.92
CA TYR A 251 -23.80 -1.91 -6.33
C TYR A 251 -24.13 -0.96 -5.16
N PRO A 252 -25.21 -1.18 -4.38
CA PRO A 252 -25.49 -0.32 -3.23
C PRO A 252 -24.44 -0.50 -2.10
N ALA A 253 -23.82 -1.67 -1.97
CA ALA A 253 -22.79 -1.91 -0.97
C ALA A 253 -21.48 -1.13 -1.22
N LEU A 254 -21.24 -0.62 -2.43
CA LEU A 254 -20.13 0.32 -2.72
C LEU A 254 -20.39 1.74 -2.21
N LEU A 255 -21.65 2.12 -1.94
CA LEU A 255 -22.00 3.49 -1.55
C LEU A 255 -21.26 3.98 -0.30
N PRO A 256 -21.10 3.20 0.79
CA PRO A 256 -20.34 3.64 1.96
C PRO A 256 -18.88 3.99 1.62
N ALA A 257 -18.22 3.22 0.75
CA ALA A 257 -16.86 3.52 0.29
C ALA A 257 -16.83 4.83 -0.52
N ALA A 258 -17.79 5.02 -1.44
CA ALA A 258 -17.91 6.26 -2.22
C ALA A 258 -18.15 7.49 -1.33
N LEU A 259 -19.02 7.38 -0.33
CA LEU A 259 -19.28 8.46 0.64
C LEU A 259 -18.06 8.81 1.47
N LEU A 260 -17.28 7.80 1.88
CA LEU A 260 -16.04 8.03 2.63
C LEU A 260 -14.98 8.73 1.76
N LEU A 261 -14.83 8.34 0.49
CA LEU A 261 -13.95 9.02 -0.48
C LEU A 261 -14.40 10.45 -0.73
N LEU A 262 -15.71 10.68 -0.89
CA LEU A 262 -16.26 12.04 -1.04
C LEU A 262 -15.98 12.90 0.21
N ARG A 263 -16.11 12.32 1.41
CA ARG A 263 -15.74 13.00 2.66
C ARG A 263 -14.26 13.36 2.68
N GLN A 264 -13.36 12.46 2.24
CA GLN A 264 -11.92 12.76 2.15
C GLN A 264 -11.68 13.97 1.23
N ILE A 265 -12.28 14.01 0.04
CA ILE A 265 -12.13 15.13 -0.91
C ILE A 265 -12.62 16.45 -0.31
N ARG A 266 -13.79 16.43 0.38
CA ARG A 266 -14.36 17.64 0.99
C ARG A 266 -13.57 18.16 2.18
N ALA A 267 -13.08 17.25 3.01
CA ALA A 267 -12.35 17.57 4.23
C ALA A 267 -10.88 17.98 3.96
N LEU A 268 -10.32 17.62 2.78
CA LEU A 268 -8.90 17.83 2.50
C LEU A 268 -8.50 19.30 2.70
N ASP A 269 -7.54 19.52 3.56
CA ASP A 269 -6.72 20.73 3.62
C ASP A 269 -5.27 20.32 3.37
N ILE A 270 -4.72 20.79 2.25
CA ILE A 270 -3.35 20.46 1.82
C ILE A 270 -2.27 21.14 2.66
N HIS A 271 -2.65 22.08 3.51
CA HIS A 271 -1.76 22.81 4.43
C HIS A 271 -1.80 22.25 5.86
N ASP A 272 -2.63 21.22 6.11
CA ASP A 272 -2.68 20.51 7.40
C ASP A 272 -2.08 19.10 7.26
N PRO A 273 -0.79 18.89 7.61
CA PRO A 273 -0.14 17.58 7.52
C PRO A 273 -0.79 16.51 8.41
N ALA A 274 -1.34 16.91 9.57
CA ALA A 274 -1.99 15.97 10.48
C ALA A 274 -3.30 15.45 9.91
N LEU A 275 -4.09 16.34 9.29
CA LEU A 275 -5.31 15.98 8.59
C LEU A 275 -5.00 15.10 7.36
N CYS A 276 -3.99 15.46 6.56
CA CYS A 276 -3.56 14.62 5.42
C CYS A 276 -3.20 13.19 5.87
N LEU A 277 -2.47 13.05 6.99
CA LEU A 277 -2.17 11.75 7.57
C LEU A 277 -3.43 11.00 8.03
N ALA A 278 -4.39 11.69 8.64
CA ALA A 278 -5.65 11.09 9.08
C ALA A 278 -6.48 10.59 7.88
N LEU A 279 -6.60 11.40 6.83
CA LEU A 279 -7.28 11.04 5.57
C LEU A 279 -6.59 9.86 4.87
N PHE A 280 -5.26 9.86 4.79
CA PHE A 280 -4.50 8.73 4.29
C PHE A 280 -4.81 7.43 5.06
N ARG A 281 -4.83 7.48 6.39
CA ARG A 281 -5.12 6.30 7.23
C ARG A 281 -6.54 5.77 7.06
N SER A 282 -7.50 6.66 6.79
CA SER A 282 -8.90 6.25 6.58
C SER A 282 -9.13 5.44 5.30
N ASN A 283 -8.11 5.29 4.44
CA ASN A 283 -8.20 4.41 3.28
C ASN A 283 -8.19 2.92 3.65
N ARG A 284 -7.79 2.54 4.87
CA ARG A 284 -8.04 1.19 5.37
C ARG A 284 -9.53 0.88 5.39
N GLU A 285 -10.34 1.80 5.90
CA GLU A 285 -11.80 1.66 5.97
C GLU A 285 -12.42 1.62 4.56
N VAL A 286 -11.95 2.47 3.64
CA VAL A 286 -12.37 2.43 2.22
C VAL A 286 -12.11 1.05 1.62
N GLY A 287 -10.89 0.52 1.78
CA GLY A 287 -10.53 -0.77 1.23
C GLY A 287 -11.32 -1.94 1.81
N LEU A 288 -11.64 -1.90 3.11
CA LEU A 288 -12.51 -2.90 3.75
C LEU A 288 -13.96 -2.81 3.25
N LEU A 289 -14.50 -1.60 3.07
CA LEU A 289 -15.83 -1.40 2.53
C LEU A 289 -15.96 -1.91 1.09
N VAL A 290 -14.94 -1.73 0.25
CA VAL A 290 -14.90 -2.30 -1.10
C VAL A 290 -14.88 -3.84 -1.05
N ALA A 291 -14.08 -4.44 -0.16
CA ALA A 291 -14.07 -5.89 0.02
C ALA A 291 -15.46 -6.41 0.46
N LEU A 292 -16.11 -5.74 1.40
CA LEU A 292 -17.46 -6.07 1.85
C LEU A 292 -18.49 -5.95 0.72
N ALA A 293 -18.34 -4.96 -0.18
CA ALA A 293 -19.22 -4.83 -1.34
C ALA A 293 -19.08 -6.03 -2.29
N PHE A 294 -17.87 -6.48 -2.60
CA PHE A 294 -17.67 -7.70 -3.39
C PHE A 294 -18.24 -8.94 -2.70
N LEU A 295 -18.08 -9.08 -1.38
CA LEU A 295 -18.68 -10.18 -0.63
C LEU A 295 -20.21 -10.13 -0.68
N ALA A 296 -20.82 -8.95 -0.55
CA ALA A 296 -22.27 -8.79 -0.68
C ALA A 296 -22.77 -9.18 -2.08
N GLY A 297 -21.98 -8.89 -3.12
CA GLY A 297 -22.32 -9.27 -4.50
C GLY A 297 -22.25 -10.77 -4.79
N ARG A 298 -21.73 -11.58 -3.85
CA ARG A 298 -21.69 -13.05 -3.95
C ARG A 298 -22.85 -13.75 -3.24
N LEU A 299 -23.65 -12.99 -2.47
CA LEU A 299 -24.87 -13.49 -1.82
C LEU A 299 -26.05 -13.46 -2.79
#